data_d5250c7a9f1945eef79051c9c4740c51
#
_entry.id   d5250c7a9f1945eef79051c9c4740c51
#
_cell.length_a   1.000
_cell.length_b   1.000
_cell.length_c   1.000
_cell.angle_alpha   90.00
_cell.angle_beta   90.00
_cell.angle_gamma   90.00
#
_symmetry.space_group_name_H-M   'P 1'
#
loop_
_entity.id
_entity.type
_entity.pdbx_description
1 polymer ?
#
loop_
_entity_poly.entity_id
_entity_poly.type
_entity_poly.pdbx_seq_one_letter_code
_entity_poly.pdbx_strand_id
1 'polypeptide(L)'
;MADKNIYTVVVADDEDELREAVCTMIPWEALGFHLVGSASNGLDALELVERLEPDLLLTDIRMPFISGIELARQVREIRPAMHIAFLSGFDDFEYAKQAIQYNIISYMLKPLTMDGLAAELKAIHEKIDARYAGLRRADSAHADRAALIIPLVLARYENAPENLETRLRQAAVDCGLLRGTDDRSTLVVMAAALDGPVDYEAGFTQLVEQSANKYLRHFVFYGWG
;
A
#
# COMPACT_ATOMS: atom_id res chain seq x y z
N MET A 1 -6.89 23.21 -9.27
CA MET A 1 -5.77 22.29 -9.45
C MET A 1 -5.94 21.24 -8.37
N ALA A 2 -6.06 19.97 -8.70
CA ALA A 2 -6.12 18.93 -7.66
C ALA A 2 -4.81 18.96 -6.89
N ASP A 3 -4.86 18.99 -5.56
CA ASP A 3 -3.67 18.84 -4.73
C ASP A 3 -3.02 17.50 -5.09
N LYS A 4 -1.86 17.58 -5.72
CA LYS A 4 -1.05 16.40 -6.07
C LYS A 4 -0.38 15.93 -4.80
N ASN A 5 -0.60 14.68 -4.41
CA ASN A 5 0.13 14.12 -3.27
C ASN A 5 1.64 14.16 -3.57
N ILE A 6 2.44 14.54 -2.58
CA ILE A 6 3.90 14.52 -2.67
C ILE A 6 4.39 13.33 -1.87
N TYR A 7 5.11 12.41 -2.51
CA TYR A 7 5.68 11.22 -1.89
C TYR A 7 7.17 11.40 -1.67
N THR A 8 7.67 10.94 -0.54
CA THR A 8 9.10 10.99 -0.23
C THR A 8 9.84 9.85 -0.91
N VAL A 9 11.06 10.13 -1.40
CA VAL A 9 11.88 9.15 -2.12
C VAL A 9 13.33 9.12 -1.63
N VAL A 10 13.88 7.91 -1.52
CA VAL A 10 15.32 7.65 -1.36
C VAL A 10 15.83 6.99 -2.63
N VAL A 11 17.02 7.43 -3.08
CA VAL A 11 17.73 6.88 -4.25
C VAL A 11 18.98 6.13 -3.77
N ALA A 12 19.19 4.90 -4.25
CA ALA A 12 20.37 4.12 -3.96
C ALA A 12 21.00 3.60 -5.27
N ASP A 13 22.25 3.96 -5.52
CA ASP A 13 23.02 3.55 -6.69
C ASP A 13 24.52 3.68 -6.36
N ASP A 14 25.35 2.71 -6.70
CA ASP A 14 26.78 2.77 -6.43
C ASP A 14 27.57 3.55 -7.49
N GLU A 15 26.94 3.84 -8.63
CA GLU A 15 27.50 4.71 -9.66
C GLU A 15 27.33 6.18 -9.27
N ASP A 16 28.36 6.83 -8.71
CA ASP A 16 28.30 8.21 -8.21
C ASP A 16 27.77 9.21 -9.24
N GLU A 17 28.24 9.13 -10.49
CA GLU A 17 27.83 10.04 -11.57
C GLU A 17 26.34 9.89 -11.90
N LEU A 18 25.85 8.64 -11.97
CA LEU A 18 24.45 8.39 -12.26
C LEU A 18 23.56 8.80 -11.08
N ARG A 19 23.96 8.46 -9.86
CA ARG A 19 23.23 8.85 -8.64
C ARG A 19 23.13 10.37 -8.54
N GLU A 20 24.22 11.10 -8.74
CA GLU A 20 24.22 12.56 -8.71
C GLU A 20 23.32 13.15 -9.83
N ALA A 21 23.42 12.61 -11.05
CA ALA A 21 22.55 13.02 -12.16
C ALA A 21 21.06 12.79 -11.84
N VAL A 22 20.70 11.64 -11.31
CA VAL A 22 19.33 11.32 -10.90
C VAL A 22 18.85 12.27 -9.81
N CYS A 23 19.68 12.52 -8.79
CA CYS A 23 19.31 13.42 -7.70
C CYS A 23 19.12 14.89 -8.14
N THR A 24 19.93 15.37 -9.11
CA THR A 24 19.96 16.80 -9.48
C THR A 24 19.16 17.14 -10.73
N MET A 25 19.10 16.26 -11.73
CA MET A 25 18.47 16.54 -13.02
C MET A 25 16.99 16.15 -13.06
N ILE A 26 16.55 15.21 -12.23
CA ILE A 26 15.13 14.83 -12.15
C ILE A 26 14.35 15.95 -11.46
N PRO A 27 13.24 16.44 -12.06
CA PRO A 27 12.39 17.46 -11.46
C PRO A 27 11.41 16.84 -10.45
N TRP A 28 11.94 16.34 -9.34
CA TRP A 28 11.21 15.54 -8.33
C TRP A 28 9.89 16.16 -7.93
N GLU A 29 9.88 17.43 -7.55
CA GLU A 29 8.66 18.13 -7.08
C GLU A 29 7.60 18.22 -8.19
N ALA A 30 8.01 18.46 -9.44
CA ALA A 30 7.08 18.50 -10.56
C ALA A 30 6.44 17.14 -10.85
N LEU A 31 7.16 16.06 -10.54
CA LEU A 31 6.68 14.69 -10.69
C LEU A 31 5.81 14.24 -9.48
N GLY A 32 5.78 15.01 -8.38
CA GLY A 32 5.04 14.69 -7.16
C GLY A 32 5.87 13.87 -6.17
N PHE A 33 7.18 14.00 -6.22
CA PHE A 33 8.09 13.38 -5.27
C PHE A 33 8.94 14.43 -4.56
N HIS A 34 9.39 14.10 -3.36
CA HIS A 34 10.38 14.87 -2.60
C HIS A 34 11.57 13.96 -2.28
N LEU A 35 12.74 14.26 -2.85
CA LEU A 35 13.97 13.52 -2.60
C LEU A 35 14.46 13.81 -1.18
N VAL A 36 14.43 12.81 -0.30
CA VAL A 36 14.81 12.95 1.12
C VAL A 36 16.19 12.38 1.43
N GLY A 37 16.78 11.60 0.53
CA GLY A 37 18.11 11.07 0.72
C GLY A 37 18.63 10.27 -0.46
N SER A 38 19.95 10.06 -0.49
CA SER A 38 20.60 9.15 -1.44
C SER A 38 21.73 8.39 -0.78
N ALA A 39 21.98 7.17 -1.26
CA ALA A 39 23.03 6.28 -0.75
C ALA A 39 23.85 5.66 -1.91
N SER A 40 25.13 5.40 -1.66
CA SER A 40 26.04 4.77 -2.63
C SER A 40 26.15 3.25 -2.44
N ASN A 41 25.40 2.66 -1.53
CA ASN A 41 25.39 1.24 -1.28
C ASN A 41 24.10 0.82 -0.56
N GLY A 42 23.84 -0.49 -0.54
CA GLY A 42 22.60 -1.00 0.03
C GLY A 42 22.51 -0.91 1.54
N LEU A 43 23.63 -0.91 2.28
CA LEU A 43 23.63 -0.81 3.74
C LEU A 43 23.23 0.61 4.18
N ASP A 44 23.86 1.64 3.61
CA ASP A 44 23.51 3.03 3.89
C ASP A 44 22.08 3.34 3.44
N ALA A 45 21.61 2.72 2.33
CA ALA A 45 20.24 2.84 1.87
C ALA A 45 19.25 2.27 2.88
N LEU A 46 19.52 1.12 3.50
CA LEU A 46 18.69 0.53 4.53
C LEU A 46 18.59 1.46 5.75
N GLU A 47 19.73 2.01 6.21
CA GLU A 47 19.74 2.97 7.32
C GLU A 47 18.90 4.23 7.01
N LEU A 48 18.99 4.74 5.76
CA LEU A 48 18.14 5.86 5.34
C LEU A 48 16.66 5.48 5.34
N VAL A 49 16.30 4.30 4.89
CA VAL A 49 14.91 3.80 4.91
C VAL A 49 14.38 3.71 6.33
N GLU A 50 15.14 3.16 7.26
CA GLU A 50 14.74 3.05 8.67
C GLU A 50 14.55 4.42 9.32
N ARG A 51 15.44 5.35 9.04
CA ARG A 51 15.45 6.68 9.66
C ARG A 51 14.43 7.65 9.07
N LEU A 52 14.27 7.65 7.74
CA LEU A 52 13.49 8.65 7.01
C LEU A 52 12.08 8.16 6.61
N GLU A 53 11.84 6.87 6.71
CA GLU A 53 10.55 6.23 6.38
C GLU A 53 9.97 6.69 5.02
N PRO A 54 10.74 6.61 3.92
CA PRO A 54 10.28 7.12 2.64
C PRO A 54 9.12 6.31 2.06
N ASP A 55 8.32 6.94 1.20
CA ASP A 55 7.23 6.27 0.47
C ASP A 55 7.75 5.39 -0.68
N LEU A 56 8.88 5.79 -1.29
CA LEU A 56 9.49 5.10 -2.42
C LEU A 56 11.00 4.93 -2.20
N LEU A 57 11.50 3.73 -2.46
CA LEU A 57 12.92 3.44 -2.66
C LEU A 57 13.16 3.18 -4.15
N LEU A 58 14.01 4.00 -4.77
CA LEU A 58 14.55 3.77 -6.11
C LEU A 58 15.97 3.24 -5.95
N THR A 59 16.23 2.00 -6.32
CA THR A 59 17.52 1.36 -6.05
C THR A 59 18.09 0.62 -7.24
N ASP A 60 19.41 0.71 -7.42
CA ASP A 60 20.12 -0.24 -8.28
C ASP A 60 20.08 -1.65 -7.66
N ILE A 61 20.25 -2.66 -8.51
CA ILE A 61 20.29 -4.07 -8.07
C ILE A 61 21.68 -4.46 -7.60
N ARG A 62 22.71 -3.99 -8.30
CA ARG A 62 24.08 -4.36 -7.99
C ARG A 62 24.78 -3.26 -7.22
N MET A 63 24.85 -3.42 -5.92
CA MET A 63 25.52 -2.47 -5.04
C MET A 63 26.45 -3.21 -4.06
N PRO A 64 27.49 -2.53 -3.54
CA PRO A 64 28.35 -3.06 -2.48
C PRO A 64 27.56 -3.37 -1.19
N PHE A 65 28.13 -4.29 -0.39
CA PHE A 65 27.64 -4.79 0.89
C PHE A 65 26.37 -5.61 0.78
N ILE A 66 25.23 -5.00 0.46
CA ILE A 66 23.99 -5.70 0.19
C ILE A 66 23.44 -5.23 -1.17
N SER A 67 23.00 -6.19 -1.97
CA SER A 67 22.39 -5.89 -3.28
C SER A 67 21.02 -5.24 -3.11
N GLY A 68 20.51 -4.54 -4.15
CA GLY A 68 19.17 -3.96 -4.15
C GLY A 68 18.07 -5.01 -3.94
N ILE A 69 18.30 -6.26 -4.34
CA ILE A 69 17.39 -7.38 -4.09
C ILE A 69 17.34 -7.73 -2.60
N GLU A 70 18.51 -7.87 -1.98
CA GLU A 70 18.59 -8.16 -0.53
C GLU A 70 18.07 -6.97 0.29
N LEU A 71 18.36 -5.75 -0.15
CA LEU A 71 17.78 -4.53 0.40
C LEU A 71 16.24 -4.58 0.33
N ALA A 72 15.67 -4.92 -0.82
CA ALA A 72 14.23 -5.04 -0.98
C ALA A 72 13.61 -6.09 -0.05
N ARG A 73 14.31 -7.24 0.15
CA ARG A 73 13.88 -8.27 1.10
C ARG A 73 13.80 -7.71 2.52
N GLN A 74 14.86 -7.06 2.99
CA GLN A 74 14.92 -6.48 4.34
C GLN A 74 13.90 -5.35 4.52
N VAL A 75 13.77 -4.49 3.53
CA VAL A 75 12.75 -3.43 3.53
C VAL A 75 11.34 -4.00 3.62
N ARG A 76 11.04 -5.12 2.95
CA ARG A 76 9.72 -5.77 3.07
C ARG A 76 9.44 -6.30 4.47
N GLU A 77 10.48 -6.70 5.23
CA GLU A 77 10.31 -7.15 6.61
C GLU A 77 10.00 -5.99 7.57
N ILE A 78 10.66 -4.84 7.38
CA ILE A 78 10.52 -3.68 8.28
C ILE A 78 9.46 -2.67 7.81
N ARG A 79 9.21 -2.57 6.50
CA ARG A 79 8.27 -1.61 5.87
C ARG A 79 7.47 -2.28 4.73
N PRO A 80 6.53 -3.18 5.04
CA PRO A 80 5.80 -3.95 4.02
C PRO A 80 5.04 -3.10 3.00
N ALA A 81 4.56 -1.92 3.41
CA ALA A 81 3.77 -1.02 2.57
C ALA A 81 4.61 -0.11 1.66
N MET A 82 5.91 0.07 1.94
CA MET A 82 6.78 0.96 1.17
C MET A 82 6.90 0.50 -0.29
N HIS A 83 6.91 1.45 -1.20
CA HIS A 83 7.10 1.15 -2.62
C HIS A 83 8.58 1.01 -2.95
N ILE A 84 8.93 0.04 -3.82
CA ILE A 84 10.29 -0.19 -4.25
C ILE A 84 10.30 -0.28 -5.77
N ALA A 85 11.23 0.44 -6.41
CA ALA A 85 11.48 0.37 -7.84
C ALA A 85 12.96 0.06 -8.08
N PHE A 86 13.23 -0.81 -9.04
CA PHE A 86 14.60 -1.18 -9.43
C PHE A 86 15.06 -0.42 -10.66
N LEU A 87 16.33 0.02 -10.61
CA LEU A 87 17.16 0.38 -11.76
C LEU A 87 18.14 -0.77 -12.00
N SER A 88 18.21 -1.35 -13.18
CA SER A 88 19.09 -2.47 -13.47
C SER A 88 19.84 -2.29 -14.77
N GLY A 89 21.15 -2.49 -14.74
CA GLY A 89 22.00 -2.55 -15.95
C GLY A 89 21.94 -3.89 -16.69
N PHE A 90 21.17 -4.83 -16.19
CA PHE A 90 21.13 -6.19 -16.74
C PHE A 90 19.70 -6.65 -16.97
N ASP A 91 19.48 -7.16 -18.19
CA ASP A 91 18.29 -7.91 -18.54
C ASP A 91 18.45 -9.35 -18.04
N ASP A 92 18.40 -9.52 -16.71
CA ASP A 92 18.53 -10.83 -16.08
C ASP A 92 17.14 -11.29 -15.60
N PHE A 93 16.66 -12.36 -16.22
CA PHE A 93 15.37 -12.96 -15.94
C PHE A 93 15.20 -13.32 -14.44
N GLU A 94 16.28 -13.74 -13.78
CA GLU A 94 16.22 -14.07 -12.35
C GLU A 94 15.96 -12.85 -11.47
N TYR A 95 16.49 -11.67 -11.83
CA TYR A 95 16.18 -10.43 -11.10
C TYR A 95 14.75 -9.97 -11.32
N ALA A 96 14.23 -10.12 -12.55
CA ALA A 96 12.83 -9.81 -12.83
C ALA A 96 11.87 -10.74 -12.06
N LYS A 97 12.20 -12.02 -11.92
CA LYS A 97 11.44 -12.98 -11.12
C LYS A 97 11.44 -12.62 -9.62
N GLN A 98 12.58 -12.22 -9.08
CA GLN A 98 12.69 -11.76 -7.70
C GLN A 98 11.96 -10.44 -7.47
N ALA A 99 11.97 -9.52 -8.45
CA ALA A 99 11.19 -8.30 -8.41
C ALA A 99 9.67 -8.58 -8.22
N ILE A 100 9.14 -9.59 -8.91
CA ILE A 100 7.76 -10.04 -8.73
C ILE A 100 7.54 -10.56 -7.30
N GLN A 101 8.45 -11.38 -6.79
CA GLN A 101 8.37 -11.96 -5.44
C GLN A 101 8.30 -10.89 -4.34
N TYR A 102 9.06 -9.80 -4.48
CA TYR A 102 9.08 -8.69 -3.51
C TYR A 102 8.07 -7.59 -3.82
N ASN A 103 7.14 -7.81 -4.75
CA ASN A 103 6.08 -6.86 -5.12
C ASN A 103 6.65 -5.46 -5.45
N ILE A 104 7.63 -5.45 -6.37
CA ILE A 104 8.29 -4.22 -6.83
C ILE A 104 7.33 -3.45 -7.74
N ILE A 105 7.23 -2.12 -7.54
CA ILE A 105 6.27 -1.29 -8.28
C ILE A 105 6.71 -1.02 -9.73
N SER A 106 8.02 -1.00 -9.99
CA SER A 106 8.60 -0.85 -11.33
C SER A 106 10.00 -1.46 -11.41
N TYR A 107 10.33 -2.01 -12.58
CA TYR A 107 11.64 -2.54 -12.94
C TYR A 107 12.10 -1.85 -14.21
N MET A 108 13.16 -1.06 -14.13
CA MET A 108 13.66 -0.23 -15.20
C MET A 108 15.05 -0.69 -15.65
N LEU A 109 15.25 -0.80 -16.95
CA LEU A 109 16.55 -1.20 -17.52
C LEU A 109 17.42 0.00 -17.85
N LYS A 110 18.67 -0.01 -17.39
CA LYS A 110 19.72 0.93 -17.85
C LYS A 110 20.22 0.47 -19.27
N PRO A 111 20.61 1.39 -20.19
CA PRO A 111 20.70 2.82 -19.98
C PRO A 111 19.34 3.53 -20.11
N LEU A 112 19.03 4.35 -19.12
CA LEU A 112 17.84 5.22 -19.12
C LEU A 112 18.27 6.67 -19.42
N THR A 113 17.50 7.35 -20.26
CA THR A 113 17.58 8.80 -20.34
C THR A 113 16.87 9.44 -19.14
N MET A 114 17.25 10.67 -18.77
CA MET A 114 16.56 11.38 -17.67
C MET A 114 15.08 11.60 -18.00
N ASP A 115 14.72 11.83 -19.26
CA ASP A 115 13.32 11.93 -19.68
C ASP A 115 12.59 10.58 -19.55
N GLY A 116 13.25 9.47 -19.87
CA GLY A 116 12.72 8.11 -19.68
C GLY A 116 12.48 7.82 -18.21
N LEU A 117 13.44 8.14 -17.33
CA LEU A 117 13.29 7.99 -15.90
C LEU A 117 12.17 8.87 -15.34
N ALA A 118 12.06 10.12 -15.80
CA ALA A 118 10.97 11.01 -15.39
C ALA A 118 9.60 10.49 -15.81
N ALA A 119 9.48 9.90 -17.00
CA ALA A 119 8.23 9.26 -17.47
C ALA A 119 7.86 8.06 -16.61
N GLU A 120 8.82 7.21 -16.25
CA GLU A 120 8.58 6.06 -15.35
C GLU A 120 8.20 6.50 -13.93
N LEU A 121 8.87 7.52 -13.39
CA LEU A 121 8.53 8.07 -12.08
C LEU A 121 7.10 8.63 -12.06
N LYS A 122 6.67 9.29 -13.14
CA LYS A 122 5.29 9.73 -13.28
C LYS A 122 4.31 8.54 -13.27
N ALA A 123 4.61 7.46 -13.98
CA ALA A 123 3.79 6.25 -13.97
C ALA A 123 3.77 5.58 -12.58
N ILE A 124 4.89 5.59 -11.86
CA ILE A 124 4.97 5.13 -10.46
C ILE A 124 4.07 5.99 -9.57
N HIS A 125 4.12 7.31 -9.69
CA HIS A 125 3.26 8.21 -8.92
C HIS A 125 1.77 7.90 -9.14
N GLU A 126 1.37 7.73 -10.40
CA GLU A 126 -0.01 7.36 -10.76
C GLU A 126 -0.44 6.01 -10.15
N LYS A 127 0.47 5.02 -10.13
CA LYS A 127 0.21 3.71 -9.49
C LYS A 127 0.05 3.85 -7.97
N ILE A 128 0.89 4.65 -7.32
CA ILE A 128 0.82 4.92 -5.88
C ILE A 128 -0.50 5.64 -5.56
N ASP A 129 -0.84 6.70 -6.29
CA ASP A 129 -2.10 7.44 -6.12
C ASP A 129 -3.33 6.54 -6.30
N ALA A 130 -3.34 5.68 -7.33
CA ALA A 130 -4.44 4.75 -7.56
C ALA A 130 -4.61 3.76 -6.41
N ARG A 131 -3.49 3.28 -5.84
CA ARG A 131 -3.49 2.37 -4.68
C ARG A 131 -4.07 3.06 -3.45
N TYR A 132 -3.61 4.27 -3.13
CA TYR A 132 -4.14 5.04 -2.00
C TYR A 132 -5.58 5.51 -2.22
N ALA A 133 -5.98 5.85 -3.46
CA ALA A 133 -7.36 6.18 -3.77
C ALA A 133 -8.29 4.97 -3.59
N GLY A 134 -7.81 3.77 -3.91
CA GLY A 134 -8.52 2.52 -3.64
C GLY A 134 -8.74 2.31 -2.14
N LEU A 135 -7.68 2.49 -1.34
CA LEU A 135 -7.75 2.39 0.13
C LEU A 135 -8.70 3.45 0.72
N ARG A 136 -8.57 4.72 0.33
CA ARG A 136 -9.47 5.80 0.81
C ARG A 136 -10.94 5.57 0.44
N ARG A 137 -11.23 5.00 -0.74
CA ARG A 137 -12.61 4.63 -1.11
C ARG A 137 -13.11 3.45 -0.27
N ALA A 138 -12.27 2.48 0.00
CA ALA A 138 -12.59 1.40 0.93
C ALA A 138 -12.85 1.96 2.34
N ASP A 139 -11.99 2.84 2.86
CA ASP A 139 -12.13 3.44 4.19
C ASP A 139 -13.40 4.29 4.32
N SER A 140 -13.75 5.12 3.33
CA SER A 140 -14.99 5.89 3.37
C SER A 140 -16.23 5.00 3.30
N ALA A 141 -16.23 3.99 2.42
CA ALA A 141 -17.29 3.00 2.36
C ALA A 141 -17.35 2.15 3.65
N HIS A 142 -16.20 1.89 4.29
CA HIS A 142 -16.11 1.20 5.57
C HIS A 142 -16.64 2.06 6.72
N ALA A 143 -16.32 3.36 6.77
CA ALA A 143 -16.82 4.27 7.79
C ALA A 143 -18.35 4.39 7.74
N ASP A 144 -18.93 4.55 6.55
CA ASP A 144 -20.39 4.61 6.35
C ASP A 144 -21.05 3.28 6.74
N ARG A 145 -20.42 2.15 6.42
CA ARG A 145 -20.91 0.81 6.74
C ARG A 145 -20.75 0.49 8.23
N ALA A 146 -19.63 0.87 8.84
CA ALA A 146 -19.40 0.70 10.28
C ALA A 146 -20.41 1.49 11.10
N ALA A 147 -20.76 2.70 10.68
CA ALA A 147 -21.81 3.50 11.33
C ALA A 147 -23.19 2.81 11.35
N LEU A 148 -23.44 1.89 10.40
CA LEU A 148 -24.67 1.10 10.37
C LEU A 148 -24.56 -0.20 11.18
N ILE A 149 -23.40 -0.85 11.17
CA ILE A 149 -23.21 -2.19 11.74
C ILE A 149 -22.81 -2.15 13.23
N ILE A 150 -22.00 -1.17 13.63
CA ILE A 150 -21.56 -1.05 15.04
C ILE A 150 -22.75 -0.97 16.01
N PRO A 151 -23.79 -0.16 15.79
CA PRO A 151 -24.96 -0.13 16.64
C PRO A 151 -25.69 -1.48 16.74
N LEU A 152 -25.66 -2.28 15.65
CA LEU A 152 -26.24 -3.62 15.60
C LEU A 152 -25.49 -4.62 16.47
N VAL A 153 -24.17 -4.60 16.39
CA VAL A 153 -23.30 -5.54 17.10
C VAL A 153 -23.27 -5.24 18.59
N LEU A 154 -23.31 -3.95 18.95
CA LEU A 154 -23.32 -3.54 20.35
C LEU A 154 -24.67 -3.69 21.04
N ALA A 155 -25.75 -4.07 20.30
CA ALA A 155 -27.07 -4.53 20.78
C ALA A 155 -27.66 -3.76 21.96
N ARG A 156 -27.46 -2.44 22.05
CA ARG A 156 -28.15 -1.60 23.04
C ARG A 156 -29.40 -0.97 22.46
N TYR A 157 -30.28 -1.82 21.94
CA TYR A 157 -31.57 -1.39 21.38
C TYR A 157 -32.70 -1.51 22.41
N GLU A 158 -32.58 -0.83 23.52
CA GLU A 158 -33.73 -0.74 24.44
C GLU A 158 -34.90 0.04 23.83
N ASN A 159 -34.67 0.81 22.73
CA ASN A 159 -35.69 1.57 22.00
C ASN A 159 -35.42 1.54 20.48
N ALA A 160 -35.39 0.37 19.88
CA ALA A 160 -35.21 0.25 18.44
C ALA A 160 -36.37 0.88 17.65
N PRO A 161 -36.11 1.69 16.61
CA PRO A 161 -37.19 2.19 15.74
C PRO A 161 -37.94 1.04 15.09
N GLU A 162 -39.28 1.17 14.91
CA GLU A 162 -40.13 0.13 14.30
C GLU A 162 -39.64 -0.35 12.92
N ASN A 163 -38.86 0.48 12.19
CA ASN A 163 -38.35 0.15 10.87
C ASN A 163 -36.86 -0.25 10.85
N LEU A 164 -36.29 -0.53 12.02
CA LEU A 164 -34.85 -0.85 12.14
C LEU A 164 -34.45 -2.04 11.28
N GLU A 165 -35.18 -3.15 11.35
CA GLU A 165 -34.87 -4.36 10.58
C GLU A 165 -34.87 -4.10 9.08
N THR A 166 -35.84 -3.34 8.58
CA THR A 166 -35.92 -2.99 7.16
C THR A 166 -34.72 -2.14 6.72
N ARG A 167 -34.32 -1.15 7.53
CA ARG A 167 -33.15 -0.30 7.25
C ARG A 167 -31.85 -1.11 7.28
N LEU A 168 -31.74 -2.06 8.17
CA LEU A 168 -30.58 -2.92 8.30
C LEU A 168 -30.47 -3.90 7.13
N ARG A 169 -31.59 -4.49 6.72
CA ARG A 169 -31.62 -5.34 5.53
C ARG A 169 -31.27 -4.53 4.27
N GLN A 170 -31.78 -3.33 4.11
CA GLN A 170 -31.41 -2.47 3.00
C GLN A 170 -29.92 -2.14 3.02
N ALA A 171 -29.37 -1.73 4.16
CA ALA A 171 -27.94 -1.47 4.32
C ALA A 171 -27.08 -2.72 4.01
N ALA A 172 -27.51 -3.90 4.42
CA ALA A 172 -26.83 -5.16 4.09
C ALA A 172 -26.87 -5.48 2.58
N VAL A 173 -27.95 -5.13 1.89
CA VAL A 173 -28.05 -5.21 0.42
C VAL A 173 -27.08 -4.21 -0.23
N ASP A 174 -27.12 -2.95 0.21
CA ASP A 174 -26.26 -1.87 -0.33
C ASP A 174 -24.76 -2.19 -0.12
N CYS A 175 -24.44 -2.89 0.94
CA CYS A 175 -23.09 -3.42 1.24
C CYS A 175 -22.73 -4.72 0.50
N GLY A 176 -23.67 -5.31 -0.24
CA GLY A 176 -23.44 -6.59 -0.94
C GLY A 176 -23.42 -7.83 -0.04
N LEU A 177 -23.81 -7.71 1.23
CA LEU A 177 -23.91 -8.83 2.16
C LEU A 177 -25.15 -9.69 1.86
N LEU A 178 -26.25 -9.07 1.48
CA LEU A 178 -27.47 -9.74 1.05
C LEU A 178 -27.69 -9.49 -0.45
N ARG A 179 -28.37 -10.43 -1.11
CA ARG A 179 -28.72 -10.31 -2.55
C ARG A 179 -29.93 -9.41 -2.79
N GLY A 180 -30.75 -9.24 -1.75
CA GLY A 180 -31.97 -8.44 -1.75
C GLY A 180 -32.56 -8.40 -0.35
N THR A 181 -33.53 -7.54 -0.11
CA THR A 181 -34.18 -7.40 1.20
C THR A 181 -34.94 -8.66 1.64
N ASP A 182 -35.30 -9.50 0.68
CA ASP A 182 -35.98 -10.80 0.92
C ASP A 182 -35.01 -11.97 1.13
N ASP A 183 -33.71 -11.72 1.06
CA ASP A 183 -32.67 -12.73 1.30
C ASP A 183 -32.74 -13.20 2.76
N ARG A 184 -32.99 -14.51 2.96
CA ARG A 184 -33.11 -15.13 4.27
C ARG A 184 -31.77 -15.67 4.80
N SER A 185 -30.66 -15.31 4.19
CA SER A 185 -29.33 -15.70 4.64
C SER A 185 -29.09 -15.24 6.08
N THR A 186 -28.46 -16.10 6.86
CA THR A 186 -28.05 -15.77 8.23
C THR A 186 -26.75 -14.96 8.17
N LEU A 187 -26.73 -13.82 8.83
CA LEU A 187 -25.51 -13.03 9.03
C LEU A 187 -24.83 -13.49 10.33
N VAL A 188 -23.54 -13.75 10.25
CA VAL A 188 -22.71 -14.11 11.40
C VAL A 188 -21.67 -13.01 11.60
N VAL A 189 -21.57 -12.52 12.83
CA VAL A 189 -20.52 -11.59 13.22
C VAL A 189 -19.37 -12.36 13.85
N MET A 190 -18.18 -12.18 13.30
CA MET A 190 -16.95 -12.73 13.88
C MET A 190 -16.07 -11.59 14.34
N ALA A 191 -15.54 -11.66 15.55
CA ALA A 191 -14.54 -10.74 16.06
C ALA A 191 -13.16 -11.40 15.98
N ALA A 192 -12.18 -10.67 15.48
CA ALA A 192 -10.77 -11.05 15.49
C ALA A 192 -9.97 -9.93 16.12
N ALA A 193 -8.99 -10.28 16.94
CA ALA A 193 -8.09 -9.35 17.58
C ALA A 193 -6.64 -9.78 17.33
N LEU A 194 -5.73 -8.80 17.21
CA LEU A 194 -4.30 -9.05 17.20
C LEU A 194 -3.79 -9.10 18.64
N ASP A 195 -2.96 -10.11 18.93
CA ASP A 195 -2.28 -10.23 20.23
C ASP A 195 -0.89 -9.61 20.09
N GLY A 196 -0.78 -8.32 20.47
CA GLY A 196 0.48 -7.57 20.42
C GLY A 196 0.31 -6.06 20.19
N PRO A 197 1.40 -5.27 20.18
CA PRO A 197 1.36 -3.85 19.88
C PRO A 197 0.97 -3.62 18.41
N VAL A 198 -0.03 -2.78 18.21
CA VAL A 198 -0.77 -2.65 16.94
C VAL A 198 -0.23 -1.51 16.10
N ASP A 199 0.84 -1.75 15.32
CA ASP A 199 1.24 -0.83 14.24
C ASP A 199 0.82 -1.31 12.84
N TYR A 200 -0.08 -2.32 12.75
CA TYR A 200 -0.41 -3.01 11.49
C TYR A 200 -1.92 -3.04 11.15
N GLU A 201 -2.71 -2.07 11.59
CA GLU A 201 -4.17 -2.10 11.40
C GLU A 201 -4.61 -2.30 9.94
N ALA A 202 -4.01 -1.55 9.00
CA ALA A 202 -4.36 -1.66 7.58
C ALA A 202 -3.97 -3.01 6.95
N GLY A 203 -2.83 -3.58 7.34
CA GLY A 203 -2.37 -4.87 6.85
C GLY A 203 -3.20 -6.04 7.37
N PHE A 204 -3.65 -5.97 8.61
CA PHE A 204 -4.49 -7.00 9.22
C PHE A 204 -5.86 -7.08 8.56
N THR A 205 -6.53 -5.95 8.31
CA THR A 205 -7.81 -5.94 7.60
C THR A 205 -7.70 -6.54 6.22
N GLN A 206 -6.66 -6.13 5.48
CA GLN A 206 -6.43 -6.67 4.14
C GLN A 206 -6.20 -8.18 4.16
N LEU A 207 -5.49 -8.71 5.17
CA LEU A 207 -5.26 -10.13 5.34
C LEU A 207 -6.58 -10.87 5.66
N VAL A 208 -7.40 -10.32 6.57
CA VAL A 208 -8.71 -10.89 6.92
C VAL A 208 -9.64 -10.84 5.70
N GLU A 209 -9.69 -9.73 4.97
CA GLU A 209 -10.50 -9.60 3.75
C GLU A 209 -10.06 -10.59 2.67
N GLN A 210 -8.75 -10.72 2.40
CA GLN A 210 -8.23 -11.67 1.42
C GLN A 210 -8.55 -13.11 1.80
N SER A 211 -8.44 -13.44 3.09
CA SER A 211 -8.72 -14.79 3.59
C SER A 211 -10.21 -15.12 3.55
N ALA A 212 -11.07 -14.17 3.89
CA ALA A 212 -12.50 -14.35 3.91
C ALA A 212 -13.15 -14.28 2.52
N ASN A 213 -12.64 -13.46 1.59
CA ASN A 213 -13.14 -13.32 0.21
C ASN A 213 -13.20 -14.65 -0.56
N LYS A 214 -12.37 -15.60 -0.19
CA LYS A 214 -12.32 -16.92 -0.83
C LYS A 214 -13.54 -17.79 -0.50
N TYR A 215 -14.18 -17.58 0.65
CA TYR A 215 -15.18 -18.49 1.18
C TYR A 215 -16.53 -17.86 1.53
N LEU A 216 -16.57 -16.54 1.79
CA LEU A 216 -17.73 -15.87 2.36
C LEU A 216 -17.98 -14.52 1.66
N ARG A 217 -19.26 -14.13 1.54
CA ARG A 217 -19.59 -12.70 1.43
C ARG A 217 -19.43 -12.13 2.83
N HIS A 218 -18.52 -11.21 2.97
CA HIS A 218 -18.20 -10.65 4.27
C HIS A 218 -17.92 -9.17 4.16
N PHE A 219 -17.86 -8.57 5.30
CA PHE A 219 -17.52 -7.19 5.51
C PHE A 219 -16.67 -7.11 6.78
N VAL A 220 -15.56 -6.37 6.69
CA VAL A 220 -14.65 -6.16 7.81
C VAL A 220 -14.75 -4.70 8.27
N PHE A 221 -14.80 -4.47 9.56
CA PHE A 221 -14.80 -3.15 10.18
C PHE A 221 -13.93 -3.15 11.45
N TYR A 222 -13.42 -1.98 11.80
CA TYR A 222 -12.69 -1.79 13.05
C TYR A 222 -13.58 -1.25 14.14
N GLY A 223 -13.38 -1.76 15.35
CA GLY A 223 -13.91 -1.19 16.58
C GLY A 223 -12.76 -0.86 17.51
N TRP A 224 -12.77 0.32 18.09
CA TRP A 224 -11.92 0.63 19.24
C TRP A 224 -12.58 0.02 20.46
N GLY A 225 -11.85 -0.87 21.14
CA GLY A 225 -12.24 -1.44 22.43
C GLY A 225 -11.90 -0.49 23.59
#